data_61fbe489aaa3ed5df1505622c2d331bb
#
_entry.id   61fbe489aaa3ed5df1505622c2d331bb
#
_cell.length_a   1.000
_cell.length_b   1.000
_cell.length_c   1.000
_cell.angle_alpha   90.00
_cell.angle_beta   90.00
_cell.angle_gamma   90.00
#
_symmetry.space_group_name_H-M   'P 1'
#
loop_
_entity.id
_entity.type
_entity.pdbx_description
1 polymer ?
#
loop_
_entity_poly.entity_id
_entity_poly.type
_entity_poly.pdbx_seq_one_letter_code
_entity_poly.pdbx_strand_id
1 'polypeptide(L)'
;MTLGEKLKEARKLASLSLEQLAEKLGVSRSAVAKWETDNGIPDVGNLKVIAQLLDVSIDYLLDDSEGMEVLVLREPYDLSAYGKGSKFTKKNRVVRDKFPDGEIYALLAEQKLTRGEKVVDNLLGILTDAPFGIPSLLNSIKNTDKQFYLVEQDGRQFFVTVTDESIESRQLAKRLAGKKFELDAWNFVKCEKPLN
;
A
#
# COMPACT_ATOMS: atom_id res chain seq x y z
N MET A 1 0.03 5.89 14.78
CA MET A 1 -0.58 4.83 15.65
C MET A 1 0.50 3.87 16.10
N THR A 2 0.50 3.53 17.39
CA THR A 2 1.44 2.54 17.94
C THR A 2 1.04 1.11 17.56
N LEU A 3 1.96 0.13 17.75
CA LEU A 3 1.66 -1.30 17.58
C LEU A 3 0.42 -1.71 18.41
N GLY A 4 0.36 -1.27 19.67
CA GLY A 4 -0.76 -1.60 20.56
C GLY A 4 -2.09 -1.02 20.10
N GLU A 5 -2.11 0.21 19.63
CA GLU A 5 -3.31 0.84 19.07
C GLU A 5 -3.82 0.09 17.83
N LYS A 6 -2.92 -0.29 16.92
CA LYS A 6 -3.25 -1.05 15.71
C LYS A 6 -3.78 -2.45 16.04
N LEU A 7 -3.11 -3.15 16.95
CA LEU A 7 -3.56 -4.45 17.44
C LEU A 7 -4.97 -4.38 18.02
N LYS A 8 -5.23 -3.38 18.86
CA LYS A 8 -6.53 -3.13 19.48
C LYS A 8 -7.62 -2.83 18.44
N GLU A 9 -7.29 -2.02 17.44
CA GLU A 9 -8.21 -1.68 16.36
C GLU A 9 -8.52 -2.91 15.50
N ALA A 10 -7.51 -3.64 15.03
CA ALA A 10 -7.69 -4.84 14.23
C ALA A 10 -8.51 -5.91 14.98
N ARG A 11 -8.25 -6.13 16.29
CA ARG A 11 -9.05 -7.03 17.11
C ARG A 11 -10.52 -6.62 17.17
N LYS A 12 -10.79 -5.32 17.36
CA LYS A 12 -12.17 -4.80 17.40
C LYS A 12 -12.87 -4.98 16.04
N LEU A 13 -12.18 -4.72 14.93
CA LEU A 13 -12.71 -4.96 13.59
C LEU A 13 -13.04 -6.43 13.35
N ALA A 14 -12.22 -7.34 13.87
CA ALA A 14 -12.49 -8.78 13.87
C ALA A 14 -13.58 -9.21 14.87
N SER A 15 -14.19 -8.25 15.61
CA SER A 15 -15.21 -8.51 16.62
C SER A 15 -14.79 -9.47 17.74
N LEU A 16 -13.48 -9.51 18.07
CA LEU A 16 -12.94 -10.36 19.12
C LEU A 16 -12.81 -9.61 20.46
N SER A 17 -13.13 -10.28 21.56
CA SER A 17 -12.77 -9.82 22.91
C SER A 17 -11.28 -10.07 23.20
N LEU A 18 -10.73 -9.44 24.24
CA LEU A 18 -9.36 -9.71 24.71
C LEU A 18 -9.17 -11.19 25.08
N GLU A 19 -10.17 -11.77 25.71
CA GLU A 19 -10.19 -13.19 26.11
C GLU A 19 -10.15 -14.11 24.88
N GLN A 20 -10.98 -13.84 23.89
CA GLN A 20 -11.08 -14.63 22.68
C GLN A 20 -9.79 -14.57 21.85
N LEU A 21 -9.16 -13.39 21.75
CA LEU A 21 -7.86 -13.26 21.08
C LEU A 21 -6.78 -14.02 21.85
N ALA A 22 -6.72 -13.86 23.17
CA ALA A 22 -5.76 -14.55 24.03
C ALA A 22 -5.88 -16.08 23.92
N GLU A 23 -7.10 -16.61 23.94
CA GLU A 23 -7.38 -18.04 23.78
C GLU A 23 -6.87 -18.56 22.43
N LYS A 24 -7.18 -17.85 21.35
CA LYS A 24 -6.72 -18.21 19.98
C LYS A 24 -5.20 -18.18 19.83
N LEU A 25 -4.52 -17.30 20.56
CA LEU A 25 -3.06 -17.17 20.56
C LEU A 25 -2.37 -18.14 21.54
N GLY A 26 -3.11 -18.79 22.44
CA GLY A 26 -2.54 -19.61 23.51
C GLY A 26 -1.77 -18.81 24.58
N VAL A 27 -2.14 -17.52 24.78
CA VAL A 27 -1.49 -16.63 25.74
C VAL A 27 -2.48 -16.15 26.81
N SER A 28 -1.97 -15.49 27.85
CA SER A 28 -2.84 -14.90 28.87
C SER A 28 -3.55 -13.64 28.35
N ARG A 29 -4.78 -13.37 28.80
CA ARG A 29 -5.48 -12.10 28.56
C ARG A 29 -4.63 -10.89 28.94
N SER A 30 -3.87 -10.98 30.02
CA SER A 30 -3.01 -9.90 30.49
C SER A 30 -1.84 -9.62 29.52
N ALA A 31 -1.35 -10.63 28.80
CA ALA A 31 -0.34 -10.44 27.76
C ALA A 31 -0.90 -9.60 26.61
N VAL A 32 -2.08 -9.98 26.10
CA VAL A 32 -2.75 -9.20 25.02
C VAL A 32 -3.04 -7.76 25.49
N ALA A 33 -3.55 -7.59 26.72
CA ALA A 33 -3.80 -6.27 27.26
C ALA A 33 -2.54 -5.39 27.37
N LYS A 34 -1.39 -5.98 27.74
CA LYS A 34 -0.10 -5.28 27.76
C LYS A 34 0.33 -4.87 26.35
N TRP A 35 0.15 -5.74 25.38
CA TRP A 35 0.49 -5.43 23.98
C TRP A 35 -0.37 -4.28 23.43
N GLU A 36 -1.68 -4.30 23.71
CA GLU A 36 -2.61 -3.23 23.27
C GLU A 36 -2.41 -1.87 23.97
N THR A 37 -1.61 -1.83 25.01
CA THR A 37 -1.27 -0.61 25.78
C THR A 37 0.22 -0.26 25.68
N ASP A 38 0.94 -0.88 24.74
CA ASP A 38 2.39 -0.69 24.50
C ASP A 38 3.26 -0.95 25.75
N ASN A 39 2.74 -1.70 26.73
CA ASN A 39 3.46 -2.14 27.91
C ASN A 39 4.17 -3.50 27.72
N GLY A 40 4.30 -3.94 26.48
CA GLY A 40 4.98 -5.14 26.03
C GLY A 40 4.85 -5.29 24.52
N ILE A 41 5.72 -6.11 23.94
CA ILE A 41 5.73 -6.38 22.50
C ILE A 41 5.51 -7.89 22.31
N PRO A 42 4.62 -8.34 21.41
CA PRO A 42 4.51 -9.73 21.03
C PRO A 42 5.83 -10.22 20.43
N ASP A 43 6.22 -11.44 20.68
CA ASP A 43 7.31 -12.06 19.92
C ASP A 43 6.94 -12.30 18.46
N VAL A 44 7.94 -12.61 17.62
CA VAL A 44 7.75 -12.78 16.17
C VAL A 44 6.76 -13.91 15.84
N GLY A 45 6.70 -14.96 16.66
CA GLY A 45 5.74 -16.06 16.49
C GLY A 45 4.32 -15.58 16.72
N ASN A 46 4.08 -14.88 17.82
CA ASN A 46 2.80 -14.28 18.15
C ASN A 46 2.38 -13.22 17.11
N LEU A 47 3.30 -12.37 16.64
CA LEU A 47 3.00 -11.39 15.59
C LEU A 47 2.49 -12.05 14.31
N LYS A 48 3.08 -13.17 13.88
CA LYS A 48 2.61 -13.92 12.70
C LYS A 48 1.19 -14.45 12.89
N VAL A 49 0.92 -15.05 14.06
CA VAL A 49 -0.41 -15.61 14.35
C VAL A 49 -1.44 -14.49 14.50
N ILE A 50 -1.09 -13.39 15.15
CA ILE A 50 -1.94 -12.20 15.25
C ILE A 50 -2.31 -11.67 13.87
N ALA A 51 -1.32 -11.47 12.99
CA ALA A 51 -1.53 -10.98 11.63
C ALA A 51 -2.51 -11.87 10.86
N GLN A 52 -2.34 -13.20 10.94
CA GLN A 52 -3.23 -14.17 10.31
C GLN A 52 -4.64 -14.18 10.90
N LEU A 53 -4.76 -14.15 12.24
CA LEU A 53 -6.06 -14.20 12.92
C LEU A 53 -6.90 -12.93 12.71
N LEU A 54 -6.23 -11.79 12.58
CA LEU A 54 -6.87 -10.48 12.44
C LEU A 54 -6.95 -10.03 10.98
N ASP A 55 -6.47 -10.86 10.04
CA ASP A 55 -6.42 -10.57 8.59
C ASP A 55 -5.72 -9.24 8.26
N VAL A 56 -4.59 -8.98 8.90
CA VAL A 56 -3.74 -7.81 8.68
C VAL A 56 -2.32 -8.24 8.32
N SER A 57 -1.54 -7.38 7.67
CA SER A 57 -0.13 -7.67 7.41
C SER A 57 0.73 -7.46 8.66
N ILE A 58 1.87 -8.17 8.75
CA ILE A 58 2.87 -7.92 9.80
C ILE A 58 3.42 -6.51 9.67
N ASP A 59 3.60 -6.04 8.43
CA ASP A 59 4.08 -4.69 8.15
C ASP A 59 3.09 -3.64 8.68
N TYR A 60 1.77 -3.87 8.54
CA TYR A 60 0.76 -3.02 9.17
C TYR A 60 0.97 -2.90 10.68
N LEU A 61 1.25 -3.99 11.37
CA LEU A 61 1.44 -3.97 12.82
C LEU A 61 2.74 -3.25 13.22
N LEU A 62 3.82 -3.43 12.46
CA LEU A 62 5.17 -2.96 12.82
C LEU A 62 5.55 -1.60 12.25
N ASP A 63 4.85 -1.12 11.23
CA ASP A 63 5.21 0.15 10.60
C ASP A 63 4.73 1.35 11.43
N ASP A 64 5.66 2.21 11.86
CA ASP A 64 5.38 3.43 12.63
C ASP A 64 4.97 4.62 11.74
N SER A 65 4.86 4.43 10.42
CA SER A 65 4.46 5.50 9.52
C SER A 65 2.98 5.88 9.72
N GLU A 66 2.73 7.15 9.95
CA GLU A 66 1.39 7.73 10.10
C GLU A 66 0.66 7.73 8.73
N GLY A 67 -0.04 6.69 8.40
CA GLY A 67 -0.80 6.69 7.14
C GLY A 67 -1.20 5.32 6.60
N MET A 68 -1.59 4.42 7.48
CA MET A 68 -1.55 3.00 7.22
C MET A 68 -2.82 2.35 6.71
N GLU A 69 -2.52 1.32 6.01
CA GLU A 69 -3.33 0.33 5.32
C GLU A 69 -4.08 -0.54 6.33
N VAL A 70 -5.39 -0.56 6.23
CA VAL A 70 -6.24 -1.38 7.13
C VAL A 70 -6.38 -2.81 6.61
N LEU A 71 -6.29 -3.01 5.29
CA LEU A 71 -6.44 -4.31 4.64
C LEU A 71 -5.63 -4.36 3.36
N VAL A 72 -4.77 -5.37 3.22
CA VAL A 72 -4.05 -5.66 1.97
C VAL A 72 -4.63 -6.92 1.35
N LEU A 73 -5.31 -6.77 0.23
CA LEU A 73 -5.83 -7.88 -0.57
C LEU A 73 -4.97 -8.04 -1.82
N ARG A 74 -4.39 -9.22 -1.99
CA ARG A 74 -3.65 -9.59 -3.20
C ARG A 74 -4.37 -10.72 -3.92
N GLU A 75 -4.76 -10.45 -5.16
CA GLU A 75 -5.51 -11.38 -6.00
C GLU A 75 -4.75 -11.64 -7.29
N PRO A 76 -4.53 -12.90 -7.67
CA PRO A 76 -3.96 -13.23 -8.96
C PRO A 76 -5.01 -13.00 -10.07
N TYR A 77 -4.53 -12.66 -11.26
CA TYR A 77 -5.36 -12.57 -12.45
C TYR A 77 -4.55 -12.90 -13.71
N ASP A 78 -5.25 -13.17 -14.82
CA ASP A 78 -4.64 -13.38 -16.13
C ASP A 78 -4.83 -12.13 -17.00
N LEU A 79 -3.74 -11.43 -17.30
CA LEU A 79 -3.75 -10.22 -18.14
C LEU A 79 -4.24 -10.50 -19.57
N SER A 80 -4.14 -11.74 -20.06
CA SER A 80 -4.60 -12.13 -21.40
C SER A 80 -6.12 -12.07 -21.54
N ALA A 81 -6.85 -12.30 -20.45
CA ALA A 81 -8.31 -12.25 -20.40
C ALA A 81 -8.89 -10.85 -20.66
N TYR A 82 -8.07 -9.80 -20.49
CA TYR A 82 -8.52 -8.40 -20.63
C TYR A 82 -8.46 -7.85 -22.07
N GLY A 83 -8.55 -8.72 -23.05
CA GLY A 83 -8.76 -8.36 -24.45
C GLY A 83 -7.57 -7.70 -25.14
N LYS A 84 -7.83 -6.95 -26.20
CA LYS A 84 -6.79 -6.24 -26.99
C LYS A 84 -6.46 -4.89 -26.36
N GLY A 85 -5.19 -4.49 -26.42
CA GLY A 85 -4.70 -3.20 -25.93
C GLY A 85 -3.28 -3.28 -25.37
N SER A 86 -2.71 -2.13 -25.04
CA SER A 86 -1.44 -2.05 -24.34
C SER A 86 -1.55 -2.66 -22.93
N LYS A 87 -0.43 -3.02 -22.32
CA LYS A 87 -0.42 -3.47 -20.91
C LYS A 87 -1.10 -2.45 -19.99
N PHE A 88 -0.83 -1.16 -20.22
CA PHE A 88 -1.49 -0.06 -19.49
C PHE A 88 -3.01 -0.13 -19.59
N THR A 89 -3.55 -0.24 -20.80
CA THR A 89 -5.00 -0.30 -21.01
C THR A 89 -5.63 -1.53 -20.37
N LYS A 90 -4.94 -2.67 -20.42
CA LYS A 90 -5.42 -3.90 -19.79
C LYS A 90 -5.45 -3.78 -18.26
N LYS A 91 -4.39 -3.23 -17.66
CA LYS A 91 -4.33 -3.01 -16.20
C LYS A 91 -5.40 -2.03 -15.72
N ASN A 92 -5.71 -0.99 -16.50
CA ASN A 92 -6.84 -0.11 -16.20
C ASN A 92 -8.16 -0.88 -16.11
N ARG A 93 -8.39 -1.86 -17.01
CA ARG A 93 -9.60 -2.70 -16.97
C ARG A 93 -9.61 -3.61 -15.74
N VAL A 94 -8.47 -4.18 -15.35
CA VAL A 94 -8.35 -4.97 -14.11
C VAL A 94 -8.80 -4.18 -12.89
N VAL A 95 -8.33 -2.93 -12.78
CA VAL A 95 -8.73 -2.07 -11.66
C VAL A 95 -10.21 -1.71 -11.74
N ARG A 96 -10.73 -1.42 -12.94
CA ARG A 96 -12.15 -1.12 -13.15
C ARG A 96 -13.06 -2.30 -12.81
N ASP A 97 -12.66 -3.54 -13.14
CA ASP A 97 -13.40 -4.74 -12.77
C ASP A 97 -13.48 -4.93 -11.26
N LYS A 98 -12.38 -4.65 -10.56
CA LYS A 98 -12.34 -4.76 -9.10
C LYS A 98 -13.11 -3.63 -8.40
N PHE A 99 -13.13 -2.45 -8.99
CA PHE A 99 -13.77 -1.25 -8.43
C PHE A 99 -14.73 -0.63 -9.47
N PRO A 100 -15.85 -1.30 -9.76
CA PRO A 100 -16.77 -0.87 -10.84
C PRO A 100 -17.35 0.52 -10.61
N ASP A 101 -17.66 0.87 -9.37
CA ASP A 101 -18.26 2.15 -8.99
C ASP A 101 -17.24 3.16 -8.43
N GLY A 102 -15.95 2.79 -8.41
CA GLY A 102 -14.90 3.62 -7.85
C GLY A 102 -14.43 4.73 -8.80
N GLU A 103 -14.08 5.88 -8.24
CA GLU A 103 -13.28 6.89 -8.93
C GLU A 103 -11.82 6.46 -8.94
N ILE A 104 -11.29 6.06 -10.10
CA ILE A 104 -9.96 5.50 -10.26
C ILE A 104 -9.02 6.55 -10.84
N TYR A 105 -7.99 6.90 -10.11
CA TYR A 105 -6.95 7.82 -10.55
C TYR A 105 -5.64 7.08 -10.78
N ALA A 106 -5.10 7.15 -11.99
CA ALA A 106 -3.75 6.66 -12.25
C ALA A 106 -2.71 7.51 -11.50
N LEU A 107 -1.67 6.85 -11.00
CA LEU A 107 -0.59 7.49 -10.30
C LEU A 107 0.70 7.39 -11.11
N LEU A 108 1.37 8.52 -11.27
CA LEU A 108 2.75 8.56 -11.77
C LEU A 108 3.67 8.37 -10.56
N ALA A 109 4.45 7.30 -10.58
CA ALA A 109 5.37 6.95 -9.51
C ALA A 109 6.79 7.35 -9.85
N GLU A 110 7.47 8.01 -8.93
CA GLU A 110 8.87 8.33 -8.99
C GLU A 110 9.56 7.79 -7.74
N GLN A 111 10.55 6.92 -7.92
CA GLN A 111 11.28 6.37 -6.77
C GLN A 111 12.07 7.49 -6.08
N LYS A 112 12.03 7.53 -4.75
CA LYS A 112 12.85 8.46 -3.97
C LYS A 112 14.33 8.17 -4.20
N LEU A 113 15.03 9.11 -4.80
CA LEU A 113 16.47 9.01 -5.00
C LEU A 113 17.19 9.27 -3.67
N THR A 114 18.24 8.51 -3.43
CA THR A 114 19.18 8.79 -2.32
C THR A 114 19.89 10.12 -2.54
N ARG A 115 20.51 10.68 -1.47
CA ARG A 115 21.24 11.96 -1.59
C ARG A 115 22.31 11.94 -2.69
N GLY A 116 23.03 10.81 -2.85
CA GLY A 116 24.04 10.63 -3.90
C GLY A 116 23.42 10.60 -5.30
N GLU A 117 22.34 9.85 -5.47
CA GLU A 117 21.61 9.77 -6.75
C GLU A 117 20.99 11.10 -7.17
N LYS A 118 20.46 11.90 -6.21
CA LYS A 118 19.96 13.26 -6.48
C LYS A 118 21.04 14.19 -7.00
N VAL A 119 22.26 14.09 -6.47
CA VAL A 119 23.39 14.91 -6.95
C VAL A 119 23.76 14.53 -8.37
N VAL A 120 23.83 13.23 -8.69
CA VAL A 120 24.10 12.72 -10.04
C VAL A 120 22.98 13.09 -11.01
N ASP A 121 21.73 12.94 -10.61
CA ASP A 121 20.57 13.28 -11.42
C ASP A 121 20.53 14.77 -11.77
N ASN A 122 20.76 15.65 -10.81
CA ASN A 122 20.84 17.09 -11.02
C ASN A 122 22.02 17.48 -11.93
N LEU A 123 23.19 16.84 -11.74
CA LEU A 123 24.35 17.13 -12.56
C LEU A 123 24.14 16.70 -14.02
N LEU A 124 23.54 15.53 -14.24
CA LEU A 124 23.21 15.03 -15.56
C LEU A 124 22.08 15.83 -16.21
N GLY A 125 21.07 16.28 -15.43
CA GLY A 125 20.02 17.16 -15.93
C GLY A 125 20.56 18.49 -16.45
N ILE A 126 21.57 19.08 -15.78
CA ILE A 126 22.25 20.32 -16.22
C ILE A 126 23.06 20.07 -17.51
N LEU A 127 23.72 18.90 -17.62
CA LEU A 127 24.57 18.56 -18.77
C LEU A 127 23.79 18.19 -20.04
N THR A 128 22.58 17.65 -19.89
CA THR A 128 21.80 17.11 -21.03
C THR A 128 20.61 17.98 -21.41
N ASP A 129 20.38 19.09 -20.70
CA ASP A 129 19.18 19.96 -20.86
C ASP A 129 17.85 19.18 -20.80
N ALA A 130 17.88 17.99 -20.18
CA ALA A 130 16.74 17.13 -20.04
C ALA A 130 15.95 17.52 -18.77
N PRO A 131 14.61 17.57 -18.82
CA PRO A 131 13.78 17.91 -17.66
C PRO A 131 13.88 16.89 -16.52
N PHE A 132 14.46 15.71 -16.78
CA PHE A 132 14.69 14.64 -15.82
C PHE A 132 16.05 14.00 -16.10
N GLY A 133 16.79 13.67 -15.05
CA GLY A 133 18.08 12.99 -15.18
C GLY A 133 17.94 11.52 -15.60
N ILE A 134 19.04 10.93 -16.04
CA ILE A 134 19.12 9.52 -16.48
C ILE A 134 18.69 8.54 -15.38
N PRO A 135 19.05 8.69 -14.07
CA PRO A 135 18.58 7.83 -13.00
C PRO A 135 17.08 7.79 -12.85
N SER A 136 16.39 8.93 -12.93
CA SER A 136 14.93 9.00 -12.89
C SER A 136 14.28 8.28 -14.06
N LEU A 137 14.85 8.43 -15.26
CA LEU A 137 14.40 7.73 -16.46
C LEU A 137 14.61 6.20 -16.36
N LEU A 138 15.78 5.76 -15.89
CA LEU A 138 16.08 4.34 -15.70
C LEU A 138 15.19 3.70 -14.64
N ASN A 139 14.86 4.41 -13.55
CA ASN A 139 13.96 3.95 -12.53
C ASN A 139 12.51 3.84 -13.05
N SER A 140 12.07 4.78 -13.88
CA SER A 140 10.77 4.72 -14.57
C SER A 140 10.67 3.51 -15.50
N ILE A 141 11.74 3.17 -16.21
CA ILE A 141 11.80 1.99 -17.10
C ILE A 141 11.75 0.69 -16.28
N LYS A 142 12.43 0.62 -15.14
CA LYS A 142 12.44 -0.58 -14.26
C LYS A 142 11.08 -0.91 -13.67
N ASN A 143 10.18 0.07 -13.59
CA ASN A 143 8.83 -0.08 -13.02
C ASN A 143 7.72 -0.18 -14.07
N THR A 144 8.05 -0.48 -15.33
CA THR A 144 7.04 -0.64 -16.40
C THR A 144 6.11 -1.85 -16.21
N ASP A 145 6.50 -2.81 -15.37
CA ASP A 145 5.69 -3.95 -14.99
C ASP A 145 4.63 -3.64 -13.91
N LYS A 146 4.83 -2.55 -13.14
CA LYS A 146 3.90 -2.11 -12.09
C LYS A 146 3.17 -0.85 -12.49
N GLN A 147 1.89 -0.80 -12.15
CA GLN A 147 1.09 0.40 -12.24
C GLN A 147 0.39 0.66 -10.91
N PHE A 148 0.24 1.94 -10.58
CA PHE A 148 -0.29 2.38 -9.31
C PHE A 148 -1.54 3.22 -9.53
N TYR A 149 -2.50 3.06 -8.65
CA TYR A 149 -3.77 3.78 -8.69
C TYR A 149 -4.20 4.20 -7.30
N LEU A 150 -4.89 5.30 -7.23
CA LEU A 150 -5.67 5.72 -6.09
C LEU A 150 -7.14 5.56 -6.44
N VAL A 151 -7.88 4.77 -5.67
CA VAL A 151 -9.29 4.49 -5.90
C VAL A 151 -10.10 5.06 -4.74
N GLU A 152 -11.16 5.78 -5.07
CA GLU A 152 -12.11 6.30 -4.09
C GLU A 152 -13.46 5.61 -4.31
N GLN A 153 -13.92 4.84 -3.32
CA GLN A 153 -15.18 4.12 -3.35
C GLN A 153 -15.81 4.06 -1.96
N ASP A 154 -17.11 4.32 -1.86
CA ASP A 154 -17.89 4.26 -0.61
C ASP A 154 -17.28 5.08 0.55
N GLY A 155 -16.72 6.26 0.24
CA GLY A 155 -16.06 7.12 1.21
C GLY A 155 -14.70 6.62 1.71
N ARG A 156 -14.23 5.49 1.20
CA ARG A 156 -12.92 4.89 1.49
C ARG A 156 -11.96 5.17 0.36
N GLN A 157 -10.68 5.12 0.67
CA GLN A 157 -9.62 5.31 -0.31
C GLN A 157 -8.70 4.08 -0.31
N PHE A 158 -8.35 3.60 -1.51
CA PHE A 158 -7.50 2.43 -1.71
C PHE A 158 -6.29 2.83 -2.53
N PHE A 159 -5.12 2.39 -2.09
CA PHE A 159 -3.92 2.38 -2.91
C PHE A 159 -3.82 1.02 -3.61
N VAL A 160 -3.75 1.03 -4.93
CA VAL A 160 -3.81 -0.18 -5.74
C VAL A 160 -2.55 -0.31 -6.58
N THR A 161 -1.89 -1.46 -6.46
CA THR A 161 -0.73 -1.83 -7.28
C THR A 161 -1.13 -2.96 -8.22
N VAL A 162 -0.87 -2.80 -9.51
CA VAL A 162 -1.18 -3.80 -10.54
C VAL A 162 0.10 -4.20 -11.24
N THR A 163 0.46 -5.48 -11.14
CA THR A 163 1.56 -6.11 -11.89
C THR A 163 1.02 -6.79 -13.14
N ASP A 164 1.80 -7.62 -13.81
CA ASP A 164 1.31 -8.45 -14.93
C ASP A 164 0.53 -9.70 -14.44
N GLU A 165 0.65 -10.06 -13.16
CA GLU A 165 0.15 -11.32 -12.59
C GLU A 165 -0.84 -11.12 -11.44
N SER A 166 -0.83 -9.97 -10.78
CA SER A 166 -1.65 -9.73 -9.59
C SER A 166 -2.05 -8.27 -9.43
N ILE A 167 -3.22 -8.09 -8.81
CA ILE A 167 -3.68 -6.82 -8.27
C ILE A 167 -3.59 -6.87 -6.75
N GLU A 168 -2.97 -5.86 -6.18
CA GLU A 168 -2.88 -5.65 -4.74
C GLU A 168 -3.61 -4.37 -4.39
N SER A 169 -4.57 -4.44 -3.49
CA SER A 169 -5.32 -3.29 -3.02
C SER A 169 -5.16 -3.13 -1.51
N ARG A 170 -4.82 -1.93 -1.09
CA ARG A 170 -4.60 -1.53 0.31
C ARG A 170 -5.57 -0.43 0.66
N GLN A 171 -6.44 -0.66 1.63
CA GLN A 171 -7.30 0.41 2.14
C GLN A 171 -6.44 1.37 2.96
N LEU A 172 -6.54 2.66 2.67
CA LEU A 172 -5.81 3.68 3.41
C LEU A 172 -6.61 4.09 4.66
N ALA A 173 -5.97 4.07 5.81
CA ALA A 173 -6.57 4.53 7.07
C ALA A 173 -6.74 6.05 7.08
N LYS A 174 -5.83 6.79 6.43
CA LYS A 174 -5.88 8.24 6.28
C LYS A 174 -6.05 8.62 4.82
N ARG A 175 -7.03 9.47 4.53
CA ARG A 175 -7.26 9.94 3.17
C ARG A 175 -6.10 10.82 2.68
N LEU A 176 -5.55 10.47 1.55
CA LEU A 176 -4.55 11.26 0.86
C LEU A 176 -5.24 12.38 0.09
N ALA A 177 -5.08 13.62 0.59
CA ALA A 177 -5.75 14.81 0.07
C ALA A 177 -4.80 15.61 -0.79
N GLY A 178 -4.33 15.35 -1.84
CA GLY A 178 -3.39 16.16 -2.62
C GLY A 178 -3.09 15.56 -3.99
N LYS A 179 -2.59 16.43 -4.86
CA LYS A 179 -2.11 15.99 -6.18
C LYS A 179 -0.78 15.25 -6.06
N LYS A 180 0.04 15.58 -5.07
CA LYS A 180 1.34 14.96 -4.81
C LYS A 180 1.37 14.42 -3.39
N PHE A 181 1.85 13.21 -3.21
CA PHE A 181 2.02 12.59 -1.91
C PHE A 181 3.16 11.58 -1.93
N GLU A 182 3.62 11.23 -0.74
CA GLU A 182 4.64 10.21 -0.53
C GLU A 182 4.00 8.98 0.11
N LEU A 183 4.34 7.80 -0.39
CA LEU A 183 3.95 6.53 0.18
C LEU A 183 5.08 5.52 -0.01
N ASP A 184 5.48 4.85 1.07
CA ASP A 184 6.63 3.94 1.09
C ASP A 184 7.91 4.63 0.55
N ALA A 185 8.60 4.01 -0.39
CA ALA A 185 9.82 4.52 -1.02
C ALA A 185 9.54 5.38 -2.26
N TRP A 186 8.28 5.80 -2.49
CA TRP A 186 7.86 6.44 -3.73
C TRP A 186 7.24 7.82 -3.51
N ASN A 187 7.47 8.70 -4.49
CA ASN A 187 6.70 9.92 -4.67
C ASN A 187 5.64 9.66 -5.72
N PHE A 188 4.40 10.04 -5.46
CA PHE A 188 3.30 9.87 -6.39
C PHE A 188 2.71 11.20 -6.82
N VAL A 189 2.32 11.27 -8.09
CA VAL A 189 1.53 12.36 -8.65
C VAL A 189 0.22 11.77 -9.18
N LYS A 190 -0.91 12.19 -8.59
CA LYS A 190 -2.26 11.78 -9.00
C LYS A 190 -2.61 12.49 -10.31
N CYS A 191 -3.07 11.74 -11.31
CA CYS A 191 -3.62 12.30 -12.54
C CYS A 191 -4.87 13.12 -12.26
N GLU A 192 -5.09 14.19 -13.04
CA GLU A 192 -6.19 15.14 -12.78
C GLU A 192 -7.57 14.58 -13.07
N LYS A 193 -7.66 13.65 -14.01
CA LYS A 193 -8.94 13.04 -14.42
C LYS A 193 -8.98 11.59 -13.99
N PRO A 194 -10.10 11.11 -13.46
CA PRO A 194 -10.29 9.68 -13.23
C PRO A 194 -10.30 8.93 -14.56
N LEU A 195 -9.99 7.64 -14.48
CA LEU A 195 -10.13 6.74 -15.63
C LEU A 195 -11.63 6.49 -15.89
N ASN A 196 -12.05 6.64 -17.13
CA ASN A 196 -13.41 6.33 -17.57
C ASN A 196 -13.59 4.82 -17.79
#